data_1e9addee27f4677b7bad2f793c35289f
#
_entry.id   1e9addee27f4677b7bad2f793c35289f
#
_cell.length_a   1.000
_cell.length_b   1.000
_cell.length_c   1.000
_cell.angle_alpha   90.00
_cell.angle_beta   90.00
_cell.angle_gamma   90.00
#
_symmetry.space_group_name_H-M   'P 1'
#
loop_
_entity.id
_entity.type
_entity.pdbx_description
1 polymer ?
#
loop_
_entity_poly.entity_id
_entity_poly.type
_entity_poly.pdbx_seq_one_letter_code
_entity_poly.pdbx_strand_id
1 'polypeptide(L)'
;MSAPKIEYLGLNVSLDGSLIERKLYYHWESNYIELIPSSIKDYILPFDFGIRKNGDEISVSSFLRDVDHETLEALFRFINDCGIESCFDDIKSQFLYILNPNEDCHYPPIVSLKFDNCILNKISLYVAPLHAKDKMADYMSRALTIFNMKSKNYIRRIVSDLVASHICDLFMTAWDLKSTIESYKIYLKIKNLSEMESVVAANFPEIIPYIHEDGFRFCEIALSFVNDELNHYNLYFKPLH
;
A
#
# COMPACT_ATOMS: atom_id res chain seq x y z
N MET A 1 -16.58 21.58 16.17
CA MET A 1 -15.90 20.59 15.34
C MET A 1 -15.69 19.36 16.22
N SER A 2 -16.15 18.19 15.80
CA SER A 2 -15.86 16.93 16.49
C SER A 2 -14.35 16.66 16.40
N ALA A 3 -13.77 16.06 17.43
CA ALA A 3 -12.37 15.65 17.38
C ALA A 3 -12.16 14.65 16.23
N PRO A 4 -11.04 14.72 15.50
CA PRO A 4 -10.77 13.79 14.41
C PRO A 4 -10.73 12.36 14.96
N LYS A 5 -11.43 11.43 14.30
CA LYS A 5 -11.48 10.03 14.70
C LYS A 5 -10.21 9.32 14.23
N ILE A 6 -9.53 8.61 15.14
CA ILE A 6 -8.41 7.74 14.75
C ILE A 6 -8.95 6.59 13.92
N GLU A 7 -8.42 6.39 12.74
CA GLU A 7 -8.78 5.30 11.83
C GLU A 7 -7.82 4.12 11.94
N TYR A 8 -6.52 4.43 11.98
CA TYR A 8 -5.44 3.45 12.09
C TYR A 8 -4.29 3.97 12.94
N LEU A 9 -3.61 3.03 13.60
CA LEU A 9 -2.24 3.19 14.08
C LEU A 9 -1.33 2.45 13.10
N GLY A 10 -0.26 3.09 12.64
CA GLY A 10 0.80 2.49 11.85
C GLY A 10 2.12 2.49 12.60
N LEU A 11 2.83 1.37 12.58
CA LEU A 11 4.19 1.25 13.11
C LEU A 11 5.13 0.84 11.98
N ASN A 12 6.23 1.54 11.81
CA ASN A 12 7.32 1.13 10.93
C ASN A 12 8.41 0.50 11.79
N VAL A 13 8.73 -0.77 11.51
CA VAL A 13 9.71 -1.57 12.23
C VAL A 13 10.82 -1.99 11.28
N SER A 14 12.06 -1.74 11.66
CA SER A 14 13.25 -2.17 10.88
C SER A 14 13.48 -3.68 10.97
N LEU A 15 14.39 -4.21 10.14
CA LEU A 15 14.72 -5.63 10.14
C LEU A 15 15.49 -6.08 11.40
N ASP A 16 16.06 -5.16 12.16
CA ASP A 16 16.69 -5.45 13.45
C ASP A 16 15.71 -5.33 14.65
N GLY A 17 14.43 -5.07 14.36
CA GLY A 17 13.38 -4.94 15.37
C GLY A 17 13.29 -3.54 16.01
N SER A 18 14.00 -2.55 15.51
CA SER A 18 13.89 -1.19 16.04
C SER A 18 12.63 -0.50 15.49
N LEU A 19 11.89 0.21 16.37
CA LEU A 19 10.78 1.03 15.94
C LEU A 19 11.31 2.29 15.25
N ILE A 20 11.08 2.39 13.94
CA ILE A 20 11.51 3.55 13.14
C ILE A 20 10.54 4.72 13.34
N GLU A 21 9.24 4.44 13.30
CA GLU A 21 8.22 5.47 13.30
C GLU A 21 6.87 4.94 13.81
N ARG A 22 6.13 5.81 14.50
CA ARG A 22 4.75 5.58 14.93
C ARG A 22 3.85 6.65 14.31
N LYS A 23 2.80 6.25 13.61
CA LYS A 23 1.85 7.15 12.92
C LYS A 23 0.44 6.91 13.39
N LEU A 24 -0.28 7.98 13.71
CA LEU A 24 -1.73 7.94 13.88
C LEU A 24 -2.39 8.48 12.61
N TYR A 25 -3.25 7.68 12.03
CA TYR A 25 -4.03 8.06 10.87
C TYR A 25 -5.43 8.46 11.32
N TYR A 26 -5.82 9.67 10.98
CA TYR A 26 -7.10 10.23 11.31
C TYR A 26 -7.99 10.26 10.07
N HIS A 27 -9.25 9.87 10.25
CA HIS A 27 -10.26 10.15 9.23
C HIS A 27 -10.62 11.64 9.31
N TRP A 28 -10.54 12.31 8.19
CA TRP A 28 -10.84 13.74 8.09
C TRP A 28 -11.98 13.95 7.09
N GLU A 29 -13.07 14.58 7.54
CA GLU A 29 -14.28 14.84 6.75
C GLU A 29 -14.21 16.15 5.96
N SER A 30 -13.07 16.66 5.54
CA SER A 30 -13.02 17.91 4.79
C SER A 30 -12.69 17.72 3.32
N ASN A 31 -13.22 18.61 2.49
CA ASN A 31 -13.02 18.64 1.04
C ASN A 31 -11.56 19.01 0.67
N TYR A 32 -10.65 18.04 0.76
CA TYR A 32 -9.28 18.19 0.26
C TYR A 32 -9.15 17.93 -1.25
N ILE A 33 -10.27 17.85 -1.92
CA ILE A 33 -10.31 17.81 -3.39
C ILE A 33 -9.54 18.97 -4.03
N GLU A 34 -9.35 20.05 -3.27
CA GLU A 34 -8.55 21.21 -3.69
C GLU A 34 -7.03 20.93 -3.74
N LEU A 35 -6.55 19.94 -2.98
CA LEU A 35 -5.15 19.52 -3.04
C LEU A 35 -4.84 18.63 -4.23
N ILE A 36 -5.88 18.10 -4.88
CA ILE A 36 -5.70 17.24 -6.05
C ILE A 36 -5.42 18.11 -7.27
N PRO A 37 -4.28 17.88 -7.95
CA PRO A 37 -3.94 18.63 -9.15
C PRO A 37 -5.03 18.53 -10.23
N SER A 38 -5.32 19.64 -10.89
CA SER A 38 -6.36 19.72 -11.93
C SER A 38 -6.12 18.75 -13.09
N SER A 39 -4.87 18.44 -13.38
CA SER A 39 -4.47 17.50 -14.44
C SER A 39 -4.94 16.07 -14.25
N ILE A 40 -5.24 15.65 -13.00
CA ILE A 40 -5.73 14.30 -12.69
C ILE A 40 -7.12 14.30 -12.08
N LYS A 41 -7.65 15.43 -11.68
CA LYS A 41 -8.89 15.56 -10.91
C LYS A 41 -10.11 14.90 -11.58
N ASP A 42 -10.21 14.99 -12.89
CA ASP A 42 -11.35 14.42 -13.63
C ASP A 42 -11.27 12.90 -13.79
N TYR A 43 -10.11 12.31 -13.56
CA TYR A 43 -9.84 10.87 -13.71
C TYR A 43 -9.87 10.11 -12.39
N ILE A 44 -10.10 10.78 -11.28
CA ILE A 44 -10.23 10.15 -9.96
C ILE A 44 -11.63 10.32 -9.41
N LEU A 45 -12.07 9.33 -8.64
CA LEU A 45 -13.31 9.44 -7.88
C LEU A 45 -13.07 10.30 -6.64
N PRO A 46 -13.97 11.23 -6.32
CA PRO A 46 -13.92 11.97 -5.07
C PRO A 46 -14.31 11.03 -3.92
N PHE A 47 -13.47 10.03 -3.64
CA PHE A 47 -13.72 9.08 -2.57
C PHE A 47 -12.72 9.35 -1.46
N ASP A 48 -13.22 9.70 -0.29
CA ASP A 48 -12.43 9.90 0.92
C ASP A 48 -11.87 8.55 1.43
N PHE A 49 -10.82 8.08 0.79
CA PHE A 49 -10.08 6.93 1.32
C PHE A 49 -8.99 7.39 2.30
N GLY A 50 -9.34 8.31 3.16
CA GLY A 50 -8.51 8.69 4.27
C GLY A 50 -7.52 9.81 3.92
N ILE A 51 -7.84 10.97 4.44
CA ILE A 51 -6.85 11.99 4.68
C ILE A 51 -6.16 11.58 5.96
N ARG A 52 -4.89 11.30 5.81
CA ARG A 52 -4.04 10.94 6.92
C ARG A 52 -3.21 12.15 7.25
N LYS A 53 -3.33 12.61 8.48
CA LYS A 53 -2.49 13.69 8.98
C LYS A 53 -1.53 13.14 10.02
N ASN A 54 -0.25 13.37 9.82
CA ASN A 54 0.78 13.15 10.81
C ASN A 54 1.65 14.42 10.85
N GLY A 55 1.43 15.29 11.84
CA GLY A 55 2.06 16.62 11.85
C GLY A 55 1.62 17.45 10.63
N ASP A 56 2.58 17.88 9.82
CA ASP A 56 2.35 18.65 8.59
C ASP A 56 2.23 17.79 7.32
N GLU A 57 2.37 16.46 7.48
CA GLU A 57 2.19 15.51 6.40
C GLU A 57 0.72 15.20 6.17
N ILE A 58 0.25 15.38 4.94
CA ILE A 58 -1.11 15.06 4.50
C ILE A 58 -1.03 14.06 3.37
N SER A 59 -1.78 12.96 3.47
CA SER A 59 -1.94 12.00 2.38
C SER A 59 -3.39 12.00 1.91
N VAL A 60 -3.60 12.17 0.62
CA VAL A 60 -4.92 12.09 -0.03
C VAL A 60 -4.92 10.87 -0.94
N SER A 61 -5.82 9.92 -0.69
CA SER A 61 -5.95 8.72 -1.50
C SER A 61 -7.31 8.69 -2.20
N SER A 62 -7.30 8.36 -3.48
CA SER A 62 -8.51 8.32 -4.32
C SER A 62 -8.45 7.15 -5.27
N PHE A 63 -9.59 6.57 -5.61
CA PHE A 63 -9.69 5.59 -6.68
C PHE A 63 -9.59 6.28 -8.05
N LEU A 64 -8.96 5.63 -9.02
CA LEU A 64 -9.17 5.99 -10.42
C LEU A 64 -10.65 5.78 -10.80
N ARG A 65 -11.19 6.64 -11.64
CA ARG A 65 -12.58 6.54 -12.09
C ARG A 65 -12.82 5.30 -12.93
N ASP A 66 -11.83 4.99 -13.77
CA ASP A 66 -11.86 3.87 -14.71
C ASP A 66 -10.45 3.31 -14.90
N VAL A 67 -10.34 2.20 -15.61
CA VAL A 67 -9.09 1.53 -15.97
C VAL A 67 -8.88 1.57 -17.48
N ASP A 68 -9.55 2.48 -18.16
CA ASP A 68 -9.41 2.68 -19.60
C ASP A 68 -8.08 3.35 -19.97
N HIS A 69 -7.79 3.34 -21.26
CA HIS A 69 -6.55 3.90 -21.81
C HIS A 69 -6.41 5.39 -21.49
N GLU A 70 -7.50 6.15 -21.57
CA GLU A 70 -7.48 7.60 -21.35
C GLU A 70 -7.12 7.94 -19.89
N THR A 71 -7.76 7.28 -18.94
CA THR A 71 -7.49 7.43 -17.51
C THR A 71 -6.06 7.06 -17.15
N LEU A 72 -5.56 5.93 -17.67
CA LEU A 72 -4.20 5.47 -17.42
C LEU A 72 -3.15 6.41 -18.04
N GLU A 73 -3.37 6.88 -19.25
CA GLU A 73 -2.48 7.85 -19.90
C GLU A 73 -2.45 9.21 -19.16
N ALA A 74 -3.60 9.67 -18.66
CA ALA A 74 -3.67 10.88 -17.84
C ALA A 74 -2.89 10.72 -16.52
N LEU A 75 -3.04 9.57 -15.85
CA LEU A 75 -2.27 9.24 -14.65
C LEU A 75 -0.77 9.24 -14.92
N PHE A 76 -0.34 8.57 -15.98
CA PHE A 76 1.08 8.46 -16.30
C PHE A 76 1.68 9.81 -16.74
N ARG A 77 0.94 10.61 -17.46
CA ARG A 77 1.35 11.97 -17.78
C ARG A 77 1.51 12.83 -16.53
N PHE A 78 0.54 12.75 -15.62
CA PHE A 78 0.62 13.46 -14.34
C PHE A 78 1.88 13.07 -13.54
N ILE A 79 2.21 11.76 -13.47
CA ILE A 79 3.39 11.28 -12.74
C ILE A 79 4.68 11.82 -13.40
N ASN A 80 4.77 11.83 -14.73
CA ASN A 80 5.90 12.41 -15.46
C ASN A 80 6.04 13.90 -15.20
N ASP A 81 4.93 14.64 -15.22
CA ASP A 81 4.92 16.09 -14.96
C ASP A 81 5.38 16.43 -13.53
N CYS A 82 5.27 15.47 -12.60
CA CYS A 82 5.82 15.60 -11.25
C CYS A 82 7.35 15.37 -11.16
N GLY A 83 8.03 15.13 -12.27
CA GLY A 83 9.49 14.97 -12.33
C GLY A 83 9.99 13.62 -11.81
N ILE A 84 9.16 12.57 -11.88
CA ILE A 84 9.49 11.21 -11.45
C ILE A 84 9.94 10.42 -12.69
N GLU A 85 11.09 10.77 -13.25
CA GLU A 85 11.52 10.25 -14.56
C GLU A 85 12.37 8.96 -14.48
N SER A 86 13.18 8.78 -13.45
CA SER A 86 14.30 7.84 -13.50
C SER A 86 13.97 6.35 -13.40
N CYS A 87 12.78 5.98 -12.93
CA CYS A 87 12.37 4.58 -12.77
C CYS A 87 10.93 4.32 -13.24
N PHE A 88 10.33 5.30 -13.85
CA PHE A 88 8.90 5.28 -14.12
C PHE A 88 8.48 4.22 -15.15
N ASP A 89 9.28 3.97 -16.18
CA ASP A 89 8.91 2.99 -17.22
C ASP A 89 8.85 1.56 -16.66
N ASP A 90 9.76 1.22 -15.76
CA ASP A 90 9.75 -0.08 -15.10
C ASP A 90 8.53 -0.22 -14.17
N ILE A 91 8.25 0.81 -13.37
CA ILE A 91 7.08 0.84 -12.50
C ILE A 91 5.79 0.82 -13.30
N LYS A 92 5.69 1.59 -14.39
CA LYS A 92 4.56 1.57 -15.31
C LYS A 92 4.32 0.16 -15.85
N SER A 93 5.37 -0.50 -16.30
CA SER A 93 5.29 -1.87 -16.83
C SER A 93 4.83 -2.87 -15.76
N GLN A 94 5.38 -2.78 -14.56
CA GLN A 94 4.99 -3.61 -13.42
C GLN A 94 3.53 -3.37 -13.01
N PHE A 95 3.15 -2.11 -12.86
CA PHE A 95 1.79 -1.70 -12.51
C PHE A 95 0.77 -2.22 -13.51
N LEU A 96 1.01 -2.03 -14.81
CA LEU A 96 0.12 -2.52 -15.88
C LEU A 96 0.06 -4.06 -15.93
N TYR A 97 1.17 -4.73 -15.67
CA TYR A 97 1.18 -6.20 -15.61
C TYR A 97 0.35 -6.74 -14.44
N ILE A 98 0.40 -6.13 -13.25
CA ILE A 98 -0.45 -6.54 -12.12
C ILE A 98 -1.90 -6.15 -12.38
N LEU A 99 -2.13 -4.94 -12.85
CA LEU A 99 -3.47 -4.42 -13.11
C LEU A 99 -4.19 -5.24 -14.18
N ASN A 100 -3.47 -5.68 -15.23
CA ASN A 100 -4.01 -6.42 -16.36
C ASN A 100 -5.33 -5.83 -16.90
N PRO A 101 -5.28 -4.63 -17.50
CA PRO A 101 -6.48 -3.84 -17.83
C PRO A 101 -7.41 -4.52 -18.85
N ASN A 102 -6.97 -5.60 -19.49
CA ASN A 102 -7.79 -6.40 -20.43
C ASN A 102 -8.70 -7.44 -19.73
N GLU A 103 -8.63 -7.56 -18.42
CA GLU A 103 -9.51 -8.43 -17.64
C GLU A 103 -10.63 -7.62 -17.00
N ASP A 104 -11.89 -7.99 -17.21
CA ASP A 104 -13.11 -7.31 -16.72
C ASP A 104 -13.30 -7.30 -15.18
N CYS A 105 -12.23 -7.39 -14.39
CA CYS A 105 -12.37 -7.74 -12.98
C CYS A 105 -11.38 -7.01 -12.07
N HIS A 106 -11.33 -5.68 -12.11
CA HIS A 106 -10.43 -4.94 -11.22
C HIS A 106 -11.19 -4.02 -10.27
N TYR A 107 -10.76 -3.96 -9.01
CA TYR A 107 -10.97 -2.74 -8.27
C TYR A 107 -10.19 -1.62 -8.97
N PRO A 108 -10.81 -0.44 -9.14
CA PRO A 108 -10.07 0.70 -9.64
C PRO A 108 -8.80 0.89 -8.80
N PRO A 109 -7.65 1.13 -9.45
CA PRO A 109 -6.42 1.42 -8.72
C PRO A 109 -6.61 2.64 -7.82
N ILE A 110 -5.84 2.66 -6.72
CA ILE A 110 -5.83 3.80 -5.81
C ILE A 110 -4.57 4.61 -6.11
N VAL A 111 -4.74 5.91 -6.21
CA VAL A 111 -3.65 6.89 -6.26
C VAL A 111 -3.63 7.63 -4.94
N SER A 112 -2.49 7.64 -4.27
CA SER A 112 -2.29 8.39 -3.04
C SER A 112 -1.25 9.47 -3.27
N LEU A 113 -1.61 10.71 -3.00
CA LEU A 113 -0.76 11.89 -3.08
C LEU A 113 -0.36 12.29 -1.67
N LYS A 114 0.93 12.37 -1.43
CA LYS A 114 1.49 12.75 -0.13
C LYS A 114 2.12 14.12 -0.21
N PHE A 115 1.66 15.01 0.62
CA PHE A 115 2.12 16.38 0.74
C PHE A 115 2.84 16.57 2.06
N ASP A 116 3.92 17.32 2.02
CA ASP A 116 4.62 17.84 3.18
C ASP A 116 4.66 19.37 3.05
N ASN A 117 4.11 20.08 4.04
CA ASN A 117 3.93 21.53 3.97
C ASN A 117 3.24 22.00 2.66
N CYS A 118 2.20 21.27 2.24
CA CYS A 118 1.46 21.51 0.98
C CYS A 118 2.29 21.29 -0.32
N ILE A 119 3.49 20.74 -0.23
CA ILE A 119 4.30 20.37 -1.39
C ILE A 119 4.17 18.88 -1.63
N LEU A 120 3.80 18.48 -2.85
CA LEU A 120 3.73 17.08 -3.25
C LEU A 120 5.15 16.46 -3.18
N ASN A 121 5.35 15.48 -2.31
CA ASN A 121 6.65 14.86 -2.13
C ASN A 121 6.70 13.37 -2.52
N LYS A 122 5.51 12.74 -2.67
CA LYS A 122 5.41 11.34 -3.01
C LYS A 122 4.07 11.02 -3.66
N ILE A 123 4.10 10.14 -4.63
CA ILE A 123 2.92 9.49 -5.22
C ILE A 123 3.00 8.00 -4.90
N SER A 124 1.90 7.39 -4.49
CA SER A 124 1.81 5.95 -4.33
C SER A 124 0.69 5.41 -5.20
N LEU A 125 1.00 4.35 -5.95
CA LEU A 125 0.03 3.62 -6.76
C LEU A 125 -0.30 2.31 -6.06
N TYR A 126 -1.58 1.96 -5.96
CA TYR A 126 -2.02 0.72 -5.34
C TYR A 126 -2.90 -0.06 -6.30
N VAL A 127 -2.69 -1.37 -6.34
CA VAL A 127 -3.57 -2.32 -7.02
C VAL A 127 -4.03 -3.34 -5.99
N ALA A 128 -5.34 -3.53 -5.90
CA ALA A 128 -5.96 -4.55 -5.09
C ALA A 128 -6.70 -5.56 -5.99
N PRO A 129 -6.63 -6.86 -5.71
CA PRO A 129 -7.41 -7.84 -6.45
C PRO A 129 -8.90 -7.71 -6.09
N LEU A 130 -9.77 -7.98 -7.04
CA LEU A 130 -11.17 -8.24 -6.73
C LEU A 130 -11.30 -9.47 -5.82
N HIS A 131 -12.33 -9.46 -4.97
CA HIS A 131 -12.62 -10.54 -4.02
C HIS A 131 -13.02 -11.89 -4.67
N ALA A 132 -12.88 -12.04 -5.96
CA ALA A 132 -13.07 -13.30 -6.65
C ALA A 132 -11.94 -14.28 -6.27
N LYS A 133 -12.25 -15.31 -5.49
CA LYS A 133 -11.29 -16.29 -4.96
C LYS A 133 -10.48 -16.97 -6.06
N ASP A 134 -11.07 -17.20 -7.21
CA ASP A 134 -10.46 -17.79 -8.39
C ASP A 134 -9.38 -16.89 -9.04
N LYS A 135 -9.50 -15.59 -8.91
CA LYS A 135 -8.54 -14.62 -9.45
C LYS A 135 -7.43 -14.22 -8.47
N MET A 136 -7.62 -14.50 -7.19
CA MET A 136 -6.64 -14.18 -6.17
C MET A 136 -5.31 -14.92 -6.39
N ALA A 137 -5.35 -16.19 -6.79
CA ALA A 137 -4.14 -16.98 -7.05
C ALA A 137 -3.35 -16.43 -8.25
N ASP A 138 -4.04 -16.00 -9.29
CA ASP A 138 -3.42 -15.40 -10.46
C ASP A 138 -2.82 -14.03 -10.14
N TYR A 139 -3.56 -13.17 -9.47
CA TYR A 139 -3.04 -11.90 -8.97
C TYR A 139 -1.80 -12.08 -8.09
N MET A 140 -1.85 -13.02 -7.14
CA MET A 140 -0.73 -13.34 -6.27
C MET A 140 0.48 -13.82 -7.08
N SER A 141 0.26 -14.67 -8.08
CA SER A 141 1.32 -15.14 -8.96
C SER A 141 1.98 -14.00 -9.73
N ARG A 142 1.18 -13.10 -10.29
CA ARG A 142 1.67 -11.90 -10.97
C ARG A 142 2.43 -10.97 -10.02
N ALA A 143 1.84 -10.64 -8.87
CA ALA A 143 2.47 -9.81 -7.85
C ALA A 143 3.83 -10.38 -7.39
N LEU A 144 3.90 -11.67 -7.12
CA LEU A 144 5.12 -12.34 -6.71
C LEU A 144 6.14 -12.53 -7.85
N THR A 145 5.73 -12.49 -9.11
CA THR A 145 6.61 -12.61 -10.27
C THR A 145 7.31 -11.29 -10.57
N ILE A 146 6.59 -10.20 -10.52
CA ILE A 146 7.16 -8.86 -10.75
C ILE A 146 8.26 -8.54 -9.76
N PHE A 147 8.00 -8.90 -8.57
CA PHE A 147 8.98 -8.67 -7.53
C PHE A 147 10.13 -9.65 -7.74
N ASN A 148 11.01 -9.42 -8.69
CA ASN A 148 12.18 -10.25 -9.02
C ASN A 148 13.26 -10.17 -7.94
N MET A 149 13.05 -10.73 -6.82
CA MET A 149 13.68 -10.59 -5.53
C MET A 149 14.92 -11.49 -5.37
N LYS A 150 16.08 -10.96 -5.15
CA LYS A 150 17.34 -11.72 -4.98
C LYS A 150 17.42 -12.52 -3.66
N SER A 151 16.85 -12.02 -2.58
CA SER A 151 16.71 -12.75 -1.29
C SER A 151 15.39 -13.50 -1.13
N LYS A 152 14.73 -13.86 -2.11
CA LYS A 152 13.33 -13.81 -2.45
C LYS A 152 12.55 -15.06 -2.40
N ASN A 153 13.18 -16.16 -2.72
CA ASN A 153 12.51 -17.45 -2.59
C ASN A 153 11.98 -17.66 -1.16
N TYR A 154 12.68 -17.10 -0.19
CA TYR A 154 12.27 -17.19 1.21
C TYR A 154 10.99 -16.37 1.49
N ILE A 155 11.00 -15.07 1.20
CA ILE A 155 9.81 -14.20 1.44
C ILE A 155 8.62 -14.66 0.58
N ARG A 156 8.88 -14.95 -0.71
CA ARG A 156 7.85 -15.49 -1.61
C ARG A 156 7.21 -16.75 -1.03
N ARG A 157 8.02 -17.66 -0.52
CA ARG A 157 7.54 -18.90 0.11
C ARG A 157 6.67 -18.59 1.31
N ILE A 158 7.13 -17.73 2.24
CA ILE A 158 6.37 -17.36 3.42
C ILE A 158 5.02 -16.73 3.03
N VAL A 159 5.01 -15.76 2.12
CA VAL A 159 3.77 -15.11 1.66
C VAL A 159 2.84 -16.14 1.02
N SER A 160 3.36 -17.03 0.18
CA SER A 160 2.56 -18.08 -0.46
C SER A 160 1.97 -19.05 0.58
N ASP A 161 2.76 -19.47 1.57
CA ASP A 161 2.32 -20.39 2.63
C ASP A 161 1.25 -19.73 3.52
N LEU A 162 1.41 -18.44 3.87
CA LEU A 162 0.44 -17.67 4.65
C LEU A 162 -0.90 -17.52 3.93
N VAL A 163 -0.88 -17.25 2.63
CA VAL A 163 -2.09 -17.11 1.83
C VAL A 163 -2.74 -18.48 1.58
N ALA A 164 -1.96 -19.50 1.24
CA ALA A 164 -2.46 -20.86 1.02
C ALA A 164 -3.10 -21.47 2.29
N SER A 165 -2.55 -21.14 3.45
CA SER A 165 -3.09 -21.57 4.77
C SER A 165 -4.30 -20.74 5.24
N HIS A 166 -4.75 -19.75 4.45
CA HIS A 166 -5.83 -18.82 4.80
C HIS A 166 -5.60 -18.00 6.08
N ILE A 167 -4.36 -17.87 6.53
CA ILE A 167 -3.97 -17.04 7.68
C ILE A 167 -4.07 -15.57 7.33
N CYS A 168 -3.70 -15.22 6.10
CA CYS A 168 -3.88 -13.87 5.57
C CYS A 168 -4.34 -13.90 4.11
N ASP A 169 -4.77 -12.74 3.59
CA ASP A 169 -4.94 -12.47 2.17
C ASP A 169 -3.84 -11.56 1.69
N LEU A 170 -3.30 -11.82 0.50
CA LEU A 170 -2.57 -10.81 -0.26
C LEU A 170 -3.60 -9.80 -0.74
N PHE A 171 -3.64 -8.68 -0.09
CA PHE A 171 -4.78 -7.80 -0.24
C PHE A 171 -4.47 -6.62 -1.16
N MET A 172 -3.20 -6.21 -1.26
CA MET A 172 -2.83 -5.07 -2.09
C MET A 172 -1.33 -5.06 -2.38
N THR A 173 -0.95 -4.55 -3.54
CA THR A 173 0.42 -4.17 -3.86
C THR A 173 0.49 -2.66 -4.07
N ALA A 174 1.62 -2.06 -3.75
CA ALA A 174 1.84 -0.63 -3.93
C ALA A 174 3.25 -0.31 -4.40
N TRP A 175 3.36 0.75 -5.18
CA TRP A 175 4.61 1.38 -5.56
C TRP A 175 4.64 2.78 -4.98
N ASP A 176 5.73 3.11 -4.31
CA ASP A 176 6.00 4.44 -3.80
C ASP A 176 6.95 5.17 -4.78
N LEU A 177 6.44 6.18 -5.44
CA LEU A 177 7.17 6.98 -6.42
C LEU A 177 7.75 8.21 -5.73
N LYS A 178 9.08 8.25 -5.69
CA LYS A 178 9.88 9.42 -5.29
C LYS A 178 10.90 9.69 -6.38
N SER A 179 11.42 10.88 -6.44
CA SER A 179 12.38 11.30 -7.47
C SER A 179 13.66 10.45 -7.55
N THR A 180 14.00 9.67 -6.54
CA THR A 180 15.32 9.00 -6.44
C THR A 180 15.30 7.56 -5.94
N ILE A 181 14.19 7.01 -5.49
CA ILE A 181 14.14 5.68 -4.86
C ILE A 181 12.90 4.92 -5.31
N GLU A 182 13.13 3.75 -5.89
CA GLU A 182 12.09 2.77 -6.12
C GLU A 182 11.77 2.05 -4.82
N SER A 183 10.55 2.14 -4.38
CA SER A 183 10.07 1.28 -3.30
C SER A 183 8.70 0.72 -3.62
N TYR A 184 8.50 -0.53 -3.27
CA TYR A 184 7.22 -1.19 -3.39
C TYR A 184 6.84 -1.92 -2.11
N LYS A 185 5.56 -2.24 -1.98
CA LYS A 185 5.01 -2.90 -0.80
C LYS A 185 4.05 -4.00 -1.18
N ILE A 186 4.09 -5.07 -0.42
CA ILE A 186 3.10 -6.14 -0.43
C ILE A 186 2.31 -6.04 0.87
N TYR A 187 0.99 -5.89 0.77
CA TYR A 187 0.09 -5.81 1.91
C TYR A 187 -0.62 -7.13 2.14
N LEU A 188 -0.51 -7.63 3.36
CA LEU A 188 -1.16 -8.85 3.83
C LEU A 188 -2.20 -8.46 4.88
N LYS A 189 -3.46 -8.79 4.63
CA LYS A 189 -4.55 -8.61 5.59
C LYS A 189 -4.69 -9.83 6.45
N ILE A 190 -4.65 -9.66 7.75
CA ILE A 190 -4.69 -10.74 8.73
C ILE A 190 -6.13 -11.20 8.94
N LYS A 191 -6.36 -12.50 8.80
CA LYS A 191 -7.66 -13.15 9.05
C LYS A 191 -7.70 -13.83 10.40
N ASN A 192 -6.63 -14.54 10.75
CA ASN A 192 -6.52 -15.27 11.99
C ASN A 192 -5.25 -14.84 12.72
N LEU A 193 -5.43 -14.03 13.77
CA LEU A 193 -4.31 -13.47 14.53
C LEU A 193 -3.54 -14.55 15.28
N SER A 194 -4.22 -15.51 15.91
CA SER A 194 -3.56 -16.54 16.73
C SER A 194 -2.66 -17.48 15.91
N GLU A 195 -3.09 -17.82 14.69
CA GLU A 195 -2.25 -18.57 13.76
C GLU A 195 -1.13 -17.69 13.19
N MET A 196 -1.43 -16.41 12.92
CA MET A 196 -0.45 -15.45 12.42
C MET A 196 0.69 -15.23 13.42
N GLU A 197 0.41 -15.16 14.72
CA GLU A 197 1.43 -15.03 15.76
C GLU A 197 2.49 -16.12 15.69
N SER A 198 2.06 -17.38 15.51
CA SER A 198 2.98 -18.51 15.37
C SER A 198 3.87 -18.38 14.13
N VAL A 199 3.29 -17.95 13.01
CA VAL A 199 4.03 -17.78 11.75
C VAL A 199 4.94 -16.57 11.82
N VAL A 200 4.48 -15.48 12.41
CA VAL A 200 5.30 -14.27 12.63
C VAL A 200 6.48 -14.59 13.52
N ALA A 201 6.27 -15.31 14.63
CA ALA A 201 7.34 -15.73 15.52
C ALA A 201 8.41 -16.59 14.82
N ALA A 202 7.97 -17.42 13.87
CA ALA A 202 8.89 -18.28 13.10
C ALA A 202 9.65 -17.57 11.99
N ASN A 203 9.06 -16.53 11.37
CA ASN A 203 9.57 -15.93 10.14
C ASN A 203 9.94 -14.45 10.28
N PHE A 204 9.32 -13.73 11.21
CA PHE A 204 9.51 -12.29 11.44
C PHE A 204 9.53 -12.02 12.96
N PRO A 205 10.43 -12.66 13.71
CA PRO A 205 10.45 -12.55 15.17
C PRO A 205 10.63 -11.12 15.67
N GLU A 206 11.25 -10.26 14.88
CA GLU A 206 11.50 -8.87 15.18
C GLU A 206 10.24 -8.01 15.32
N ILE A 207 9.11 -8.40 14.73
CA ILE A 207 7.86 -7.65 14.88
C ILE A 207 6.98 -8.14 16.02
N ILE A 208 7.30 -9.26 16.67
CA ILE A 208 6.52 -9.82 17.79
C ILE A 208 6.25 -8.79 18.91
N PRO A 209 7.22 -7.98 19.34
CA PRO A 209 6.99 -7.00 20.40
C PRO A 209 5.92 -5.96 20.07
N TYR A 210 5.57 -5.84 18.78
CA TYR A 210 4.71 -4.75 18.27
C TYR A 210 3.33 -5.23 17.82
N ILE A 211 3.04 -6.52 17.77
CA ILE A 211 1.73 -7.01 17.29
C ILE A 211 0.61 -6.83 18.31
N HIS A 212 0.94 -6.49 19.55
CA HIS A 212 0.00 -6.18 20.61
C HIS A 212 0.14 -4.73 21.04
N GLU A 213 -0.80 -3.91 20.63
CA GLU A 213 -0.87 -2.49 20.99
C GLU A 213 -2.15 -2.22 21.76
N ASP A 214 -2.02 -1.61 22.94
CA ASP A 214 -3.14 -1.33 23.81
C ASP A 214 -4.20 -0.44 23.14
N GLY A 215 -5.45 -0.89 23.17
CA GLY A 215 -6.57 -0.19 22.53
C GLY A 215 -6.69 -0.39 21.03
N PHE A 216 -5.84 -1.24 20.43
CA PHE A 216 -5.83 -1.48 18.99
C PHE A 216 -5.79 -2.98 18.67
N ARG A 217 -6.36 -3.33 17.51
CA ARG A 217 -6.28 -4.67 16.93
C ARG A 217 -5.37 -4.66 15.72
N PHE A 218 -4.35 -5.51 15.72
CA PHE A 218 -3.50 -5.77 14.56
C PHE A 218 -4.32 -6.30 13.39
N CYS A 219 -4.21 -5.69 12.22
CA CYS A 219 -5.05 -6.05 11.08
C CYS A 219 -4.29 -6.26 9.76
N GLU A 220 -3.16 -5.61 9.57
CA GLU A 220 -2.42 -5.66 8.31
C GLU A 220 -0.92 -5.54 8.56
N ILE A 221 -0.13 -6.23 7.73
CA ILE A 221 1.31 -6.05 7.62
C ILE A 221 1.65 -5.71 6.18
N ALA A 222 2.47 -4.68 5.95
CA ALA A 222 3.08 -4.45 4.66
C ALA A 222 4.59 -4.70 4.73
N LEU A 223 5.04 -5.56 3.83
CA LEU A 223 6.46 -5.82 3.58
C LEU A 223 6.94 -4.74 2.61
N SER A 224 7.86 -3.88 3.05
CA SER A 224 8.41 -2.78 2.25
C SER A 224 9.76 -3.14 1.70
N PHE A 225 9.91 -2.95 0.40
CA PHE A 225 11.13 -3.28 -0.35
C PHE A 225 11.71 -2.02 -0.96
N VAL A 226 13.03 -1.93 -0.95
CA VAL A 226 13.82 -0.87 -1.59
C VAL A 226 14.92 -1.54 -2.39
N ASN A 227 15.07 -1.20 -3.66
CA ASN A 227 16.05 -1.83 -4.56
C ASN A 227 15.98 -3.36 -4.52
N ASP A 228 14.77 -3.89 -4.50
CA ASP A 228 14.48 -5.31 -4.43
C ASP A 228 14.91 -6.02 -3.11
N GLU A 229 15.27 -5.36 -2.09
CA GLU A 229 15.57 -5.92 -0.77
C GLU A 229 14.49 -5.53 0.24
N LEU A 230 14.08 -6.48 1.08
CA LEU A 230 13.20 -6.17 2.21
C LEU A 230 13.92 -5.16 3.11
N ASN A 231 13.27 -4.04 3.36
CA ASN A 231 13.86 -2.92 4.09
C ASN A 231 13.25 -2.74 5.49
N HIS A 232 11.93 -2.81 5.58
CA HIS A 232 11.22 -2.68 6.85
C HIS A 232 9.80 -3.22 6.75
N TYR A 233 9.15 -3.36 7.90
CA TYR A 233 7.75 -3.75 8.05
C TYR A 233 6.91 -2.54 8.38
N ASN A 234 5.71 -2.46 7.81
CA ASN A 234 4.68 -1.52 8.26
C ASN A 234 3.54 -2.33 8.86
N LEU A 235 3.27 -2.14 10.13
CA LEU A 235 2.20 -2.81 10.86
C LEU A 235 1.03 -1.84 10.99
N TYR A 236 -0.18 -2.31 10.74
CA TYR A 236 -1.39 -1.48 10.83
C TYR A 236 -2.39 -2.09 11.79
N PHE A 237 -2.99 -1.21 12.58
CA PHE A 237 -3.90 -1.57 13.65
C PHE A 237 -5.17 -0.72 13.56
N LYS A 238 -6.30 -1.32 13.83
CA LYS A 238 -7.59 -0.62 13.98
C LYS A 238 -7.90 -0.41 15.45
N PRO A 239 -8.49 0.74 15.84
CA PRO A 239 -8.98 0.93 17.20
C PRO A 239 -9.94 -0.16 17.62
N LEU A 240 -9.84 -0.63 18.86
CA LEU A 240 -10.86 -1.43 19.50
C LEU A 240 -12.03 -0.51 19.87
N HIS A 241 -13.24 -0.80 19.41
CA HIS A 241 -14.47 -0.06 19.72
C HIS A 241 -15.12 -0.59 20.97
#